data_8be1243813d9255ebf60fdfdad9db6e2
#
_entry.id   8be1243813d9255ebf60fdfdad9db6e2
#
_cell.length_a   1.000
_cell.length_b   1.000
_cell.length_c   1.000
_cell.angle_alpha   90.00
_cell.angle_beta   90.00
_cell.angle_gamma   90.00
#
_symmetry.space_group_name_H-M   'P 1'
#
loop_
_entity.id
_entity.type
_entity.pdbx_description
1 polymer ?
#
loop_
_entity_poly.entity_id
_entity_poly.type
_entity_poly.pdbx_seq_one_letter_code
_entity_poly.pdbx_strand_id
1 'polypeptide(L)'
;MDMNLMNLRESERIEAKGGMLYLFCKRCIDIAGSLTGIILLSPLLIIVAIAIKIEDPKGKIFFAQKRCGKNNKLFPMYKFRSMVSNAEELLEDLMEHNEMDGPVFKIKDDPRITKVGKFIRKTSIDELPQLFNILMGDMSIVGPRPAIPHEVAEYDDYQRQRLLVKPGLTCIWQVSGRNTIGFDEWVEMDLEYIEKRNLWMDIKLIFKTVGVLFGDETAS
;
A
#
# COMPACT_ATOMS: atom_id res chain seq x y z
N MET A 1 -8.36 -8.39 19.63
CA MET A 1 -9.72 -7.82 19.59
C MET A 1 -10.34 -8.39 18.34
N ASP A 2 -11.17 -9.39 18.50
CA ASP A 2 -11.81 -10.02 17.36
C ASP A 2 -12.70 -8.99 16.69
N MET A 3 -12.50 -8.81 15.38
CA MET A 3 -13.38 -7.95 14.59
C MET A 3 -14.78 -8.55 14.66
N ASN A 4 -15.72 -7.79 15.22
CA ASN A 4 -17.10 -8.25 15.44
C ASN A 4 -17.86 -8.10 14.10
N LEU A 5 -17.82 -9.15 13.26
CA LEU A 5 -18.53 -9.22 11.98
C LEU A 5 -19.96 -9.78 12.16
N MET A 6 -20.59 -9.51 13.29
CA MET A 6 -21.89 -10.10 13.66
C MET A 6 -23.04 -9.71 12.73
N ASN A 7 -22.94 -8.59 12.03
CA ASN A 7 -24.05 -8.06 11.23
C ASN A 7 -24.08 -8.55 9.79
N LEU A 8 -23.03 -9.27 9.34
CA LEU A 8 -22.99 -9.81 7.98
C LEU A 8 -23.88 -11.03 7.85
N ARG A 9 -24.57 -11.16 6.71
CA ARG A 9 -25.19 -12.43 6.32
C ARG A 9 -24.10 -13.49 6.15
N GLU A 10 -24.43 -14.74 6.37
CA GLU A 10 -23.46 -15.86 6.28
C GLU A 10 -22.81 -15.95 4.87
N SER A 11 -23.58 -15.59 3.81
CA SER A 11 -23.11 -15.52 2.43
C SER A 11 -22.14 -14.36 2.14
N GLU A 12 -22.04 -13.37 3.01
CA GLU A 12 -21.17 -12.20 2.88
C GLU A 12 -19.89 -12.31 3.70
N ARG A 13 -19.78 -13.37 4.53
CA ARG A 13 -18.60 -13.61 5.36
C ARG A 13 -17.52 -14.32 4.56
N ILE A 14 -16.32 -13.76 4.59
CA ILE A 14 -15.15 -14.33 3.92
C ILE A 14 -14.26 -15.02 4.94
N GLU A 15 -13.87 -16.25 4.61
CA GLU A 15 -12.84 -16.95 5.36
C GLU A 15 -11.46 -16.67 4.74
N ALA A 16 -10.55 -16.14 5.55
CA ALA A 16 -9.18 -15.92 5.11
C ALA A 16 -8.48 -17.25 4.85
N LYS A 17 -8.38 -17.65 3.58
CA LYS A 17 -7.73 -18.89 3.17
C LYS A 17 -6.26 -18.91 3.56
N GLY A 18 -5.74 -20.06 3.92
CA GLY A 18 -4.32 -20.30 4.16
C GLY A 18 -4.04 -20.98 5.49
N GLY A 19 -3.64 -22.24 5.40
CA GLY A 19 -3.17 -23.03 6.54
C GLY A 19 -1.79 -22.58 7.03
N MET A 20 -1.34 -23.14 8.14
CA MET A 20 -0.08 -22.79 8.81
C MET A 20 1.14 -22.88 7.87
N LEU A 21 1.20 -23.92 7.02
CA LEU A 21 2.28 -24.11 6.06
C LEU A 21 2.33 -22.97 5.01
N TYR A 22 1.16 -22.57 4.48
CA TYR A 22 1.09 -21.43 3.55
C TYR A 22 1.60 -20.15 4.22
N LEU A 23 1.13 -19.84 5.42
CA LEU A 23 1.53 -18.64 6.14
C LEU A 23 3.04 -18.64 6.46
N PHE A 24 3.59 -19.79 6.80
CA PHE A 24 5.03 -19.96 7.02
C PHE A 24 5.82 -19.72 5.74
N CYS A 25 5.48 -20.42 4.65
CA CYS A 25 6.16 -20.23 3.36
C CYS A 25 6.04 -18.78 2.84
N LYS A 26 4.84 -18.19 2.97
CA LYS A 26 4.63 -16.77 2.62
C LYS A 26 5.55 -15.86 3.43
N ARG A 27 5.70 -16.10 4.73
CA ARG A 27 6.60 -15.31 5.57
C ARG A 27 8.06 -15.48 5.17
N CYS A 28 8.50 -16.68 4.80
CA CYS A 28 9.84 -16.91 4.26
C CYS A 28 10.07 -16.11 2.96
N ILE A 29 9.10 -16.09 2.05
CA ILE A 29 9.15 -15.30 0.81
C ILE A 29 9.19 -13.80 1.14
N ASP A 30 8.38 -13.33 2.08
CA ASP A 30 8.35 -11.93 2.51
C ASP A 30 9.73 -11.49 3.04
N ILE A 31 10.35 -12.29 3.91
CA ILE A 31 11.67 -11.98 4.49
C ILE A 31 12.74 -12.02 3.40
N ALA A 32 12.81 -13.10 2.63
CA ALA A 32 13.83 -13.26 1.59
C ALA A 32 13.69 -12.17 0.51
N GLY A 33 12.48 -11.92 0.02
CA GLY A 33 12.21 -10.92 -1.01
C GLY A 33 12.48 -9.50 -0.53
N SER A 34 12.05 -9.13 0.68
CA SER A 34 12.29 -7.78 1.21
C SER A 34 13.78 -7.55 1.52
N LEU A 35 14.47 -8.53 2.08
CA LEU A 35 15.93 -8.42 2.35
C LEU A 35 16.71 -8.29 1.05
N THR A 36 16.43 -9.15 0.07
CA THR A 36 17.06 -9.08 -1.25
C THR A 36 16.77 -7.73 -1.93
N GLY A 37 15.52 -7.28 -1.89
CA GLY A 37 15.12 -5.98 -2.43
C GLY A 37 15.86 -4.82 -1.76
N ILE A 38 15.98 -4.80 -0.43
CA ILE A 38 16.71 -3.77 0.31
C ILE A 38 18.20 -3.76 -0.11
N ILE A 39 18.85 -4.92 -0.18
CA ILE A 39 20.26 -5.03 -0.54
C ILE A 39 20.50 -4.56 -1.99
N LEU A 40 19.75 -5.11 -2.94
CA LEU A 40 19.94 -4.79 -4.37
C LEU A 40 19.59 -3.34 -4.70
N LEU A 41 18.56 -2.78 -4.06
CA LEU A 41 18.11 -1.42 -4.30
C LEU A 41 18.78 -0.38 -3.39
N SER A 42 19.67 -0.80 -2.48
CA SER A 42 20.35 0.12 -1.56
C SER A 42 21.06 1.29 -2.24
N PRO A 43 21.78 1.14 -3.39
CA PRO A 43 22.37 2.29 -4.06
C PRO A 43 21.32 3.30 -4.54
N LEU A 44 20.20 2.80 -5.10
CA LEU A 44 19.08 3.64 -5.52
C LEU A 44 18.43 4.35 -4.33
N LEU A 45 18.19 3.65 -3.22
CA LEU A 45 17.62 4.22 -2.00
C LEU A 45 18.48 5.37 -1.46
N ILE A 46 19.81 5.22 -1.49
CA ILE A 46 20.75 6.26 -1.06
C ILE A 46 20.71 7.47 -2.00
N ILE A 47 20.72 7.26 -3.31
CA ILE A 47 20.65 8.35 -4.30
C ILE A 47 19.35 9.14 -4.10
N VAL A 48 18.21 8.48 -3.96
CA VAL A 48 16.92 9.12 -3.73
C VAL A 48 16.91 9.91 -2.41
N ALA A 49 17.45 9.32 -1.34
CA ALA A 49 17.57 9.99 -0.04
C ALA A 49 18.39 11.29 -0.12
N ILE A 50 19.50 11.25 -0.87
CA ILE A 50 20.35 12.45 -1.12
C ILE A 50 19.58 13.48 -1.95
N ALA A 51 18.90 13.07 -3.02
CA ALA A 51 18.12 13.96 -3.88
C ALA A 51 17.01 14.69 -3.09
N ILE A 52 16.27 13.99 -2.25
CA ILE A 52 15.25 14.56 -1.36
C ILE A 52 15.86 15.58 -0.40
N LYS A 53 17.06 15.29 0.14
CA LYS A 53 17.76 16.21 1.06
C LYS A 53 18.33 17.44 0.37
N ILE A 54 18.73 17.33 -0.88
CA ILE A 54 19.21 18.48 -1.67
C ILE A 54 18.03 19.40 -2.01
N GLU A 55 16.87 18.85 -2.38
CA GLU A 55 15.69 19.65 -2.74
C GLU A 55 15.07 20.37 -1.54
N ASP A 56 14.97 19.70 -0.39
CA ASP A 56 14.48 20.25 0.87
C ASP A 56 15.37 19.81 2.04
N PRO A 57 16.44 20.59 2.36
CA PRO A 57 17.40 20.26 3.41
C PRO A 57 16.80 20.19 4.82
N LYS A 58 15.71 20.92 5.09
CA LYS A 58 15.08 20.97 6.42
C LYS A 58 14.17 19.79 6.69
N GLY A 59 13.54 19.25 5.67
CA GLY A 59 12.58 18.17 5.81
C GLY A 59 13.22 16.79 6.04
N LYS A 60 12.42 15.84 6.54
CA LYS A 60 12.84 14.43 6.72
C LYS A 60 12.93 13.72 5.37
N ILE A 61 13.79 12.71 5.24
CA ILE A 61 13.92 11.86 4.06
C ILE A 61 12.71 10.93 3.95
N PHE A 62 12.33 10.34 5.07
CA PHE A 62 11.20 9.41 5.16
C PHE A 62 9.98 10.10 5.73
N PHE A 63 8.84 9.70 5.17
CA PHE A 63 7.51 9.99 5.67
C PHE A 63 6.94 8.68 6.28
N ALA A 64 6.33 8.78 7.44
CA ALA A 64 5.68 7.66 8.10
C ALA A 64 4.21 8.00 8.35
N GLN A 65 3.31 7.27 7.71
CA GLN A 65 1.86 7.44 7.88
C GLN A 65 1.29 6.25 8.65
N LYS A 66 0.46 6.52 9.66
CA LYS A 66 -0.28 5.48 10.36
C LYS A 66 -1.23 4.78 9.40
N ARG A 67 -1.16 3.45 9.36
CA ARG A 67 -2.02 2.58 8.55
C ARG A 67 -2.60 1.46 9.39
N CYS A 68 -3.73 0.93 8.93
CA CYS A 68 -4.39 -0.23 9.52
C CYS A 68 -3.83 -1.51 8.92
N GLY A 69 -3.29 -2.37 9.77
CA GLY A 69 -2.83 -3.71 9.43
C GLY A 69 -3.85 -4.78 9.78
N LYS A 70 -3.38 -6.02 9.87
CA LYS A 70 -4.24 -7.16 10.25
C LYS A 70 -4.94 -6.90 11.57
N ASN A 71 -6.26 -7.22 11.61
CA ASN A 71 -7.14 -7.01 12.78
C ASN A 71 -7.14 -5.55 13.26
N ASN A 72 -7.03 -4.61 12.31
CA ASN A 72 -7.01 -3.17 12.58
C ASN A 72 -5.84 -2.70 13.49
N LYS A 73 -4.76 -3.47 13.59
CA LYS A 73 -3.56 -3.06 14.32
C LYS A 73 -2.86 -1.95 13.58
N LEU A 74 -2.71 -0.79 14.22
CA LEU A 74 -2.02 0.35 13.63
C LEU A 74 -0.51 0.13 13.55
N PHE A 75 0.10 0.53 12.43
CA PHE A 75 1.54 0.53 12.22
C PHE A 75 1.99 1.76 11.41
N PRO A 76 3.24 2.23 11.57
CA PRO A 76 3.80 3.28 10.74
C PRO A 76 4.24 2.69 9.38
N MET A 77 3.58 3.07 8.29
CA MET A 77 3.98 2.71 6.94
C MET A 77 5.01 3.71 6.43
N TYR A 78 6.18 3.22 6.03
CA TYR A 78 7.29 4.05 5.57
C TYR A 78 7.22 4.31 4.06
N LYS A 79 7.45 5.57 3.68
CA LYS A 79 7.65 6.00 2.29
C LYS A 79 8.81 7.00 2.21
N PHE A 80 9.37 7.20 1.03
CA PHE A 80 10.14 8.41 0.80
C PHE A 80 9.21 9.62 0.81
N ARG A 81 9.70 10.73 1.35
CA ARG A 81 8.97 11.99 1.31
C ARG A 81 8.93 12.52 -0.13
N SER A 82 7.74 12.67 -0.68
CA SER A 82 7.48 13.18 -2.02
C SER A 82 6.79 14.53 -2.05
N MET A 83 6.47 15.09 -0.87
CA MET A 83 5.81 16.38 -0.70
C MET A 83 6.67 17.33 0.12
N VAL A 84 6.36 18.63 0.03
CA VAL A 84 6.98 19.68 0.85
C VAL A 84 6.74 19.43 2.35
N SER A 85 7.58 19.98 3.20
CA SER A 85 7.55 19.71 4.65
C SER A 85 6.28 20.19 5.36
N ASN A 86 5.58 21.19 4.80
CA ASN A 86 4.31 21.74 5.30
C ASN A 86 3.08 21.27 4.51
N ALA A 87 3.17 20.09 3.86
CA ALA A 87 2.09 19.57 3.00
C ALA A 87 0.75 19.31 3.73
N GLU A 88 0.80 19.01 5.04
CA GLU A 88 -0.41 18.81 5.85
C GLU A 88 -1.15 20.11 6.11
N GLU A 89 -0.42 21.22 6.33
CA GLU A 89 -0.99 22.55 6.52
C GLU A 89 -1.70 23.04 5.24
N LEU A 90 -1.17 22.66 4.07
CA LEU A 90 -1.75 23.02 2.77
C LEU A 90 -2.93 22.11 2.36
N LEU A 91 -3.20 21.03 3.08
CA LEU A 91 -4.26 20.08 2.71
C LEU A 91 -5.64 20.70 2.80
N GLU A 92 -5.94 21.44 3.86
CA GLU A 92 -7.26 22.04 4.10
C GLU A 92 -7.67 22.95 2.95
N ASP A 93 -6.75 23.77 2.44
CA ASP A 93 -7.00 24.68 1.32
C ASP A 93 -7.24 23.94 -0.02
N LEU A 94 -6.80 22.68 -0.11
CA LEU A 94 -6.90 21.86 -1.31
C LEU A 94 -8.08 20.89 -1.32
N MET A 95 -8.80 20.74 -0.20
CA MET A 95 -9.92 19.79 -0.10
C MET A 95 -11.03 20.05 -1.13
N GLU A 96 -11.29 21.31 -1.48
CA GLU A 96 -12.27 21.69 -2.49
C GLU A 96 -11.92 21.24 -3.92
N HIS A 97 -10.65 20.87 -4.16
CA HIS A 97 -10.14 20.43 -5.46
C HIS A 97 -10.00 18.91 -5.54
N ASN A 98 -10.61 18.15 -4.62
CA ASN A 98 -10.57 16.69 -4.65
C ASN A 98 -11.23 16.14 -5.91
N GLU A 99 -10.52 15.29 -6.67
CA GLU A 99 -10.99 14.66 -7.92
C GLU A 99 -11.51 13.24 -7.72
N MET A 100 -11.51 12.72 -6.49
CA MET A 100 -11.96 11.35 -6.18
C MET A 100 -13.26 11.35 -5.39
N ASP A 101 -14.10 10.36 -5.69
CA ASP A 101 -15.26 10.03 -4.87
C ASP A 101 -14.84 9.21 -3.63
N GLY A 102 -15.60 9.36 -2.53
CA GLY A 102 -15.35 8.63 -1.29
C GLY A 102 -14.26 9.24 -0.39
N PRO A 103 -13.72 8.47 0.58
CA PRO A 103 -12.85 8.98 1.64
C PRO A 103 -11.41 9.25 1.18
N VAL A 104 -11.11 9.07 -0.10
CA VAL A 104 -9.74 9.22 -0.64
C VAL A 104 -9.56 10.59 -1.25
N PHE A 105 -8.48 11.32 -0.82
CA PHE A 105 -8.09 12.59 -1.41
C PHE A 105 -7.08 12.38 -2.54
N LYS A 106 -7.37 12.94 -3.73
CA LYS A 106 -6.47 12.92 -4.89
C LYS A 106 -6.69 14.17 -5.75
N ILE A 107 -5.60 14.82 -6.12
CA ILE A 107 -5.54 15.89 -7.14
C ILE A 107 -4.49 15.49 -8.17
N LYS A 108 -4.79 15.62 -9.46
CA LYS A 108 -3.92 15.25 -10.57
C LYS A 108 -2.58 15.99 -10.55
N ASP A 109 -2.60 17.31 -10.34
CA ASP A 109 -1.43 18.17 -10.23
C ASP A 109 -1.32 18.78 -8.83
N ASP A 110 -1.13 17.93 -7.82
CA ASP A 110 -1.01 18.36 -6.42
C ASP A 110 0.22 19.29 -6.23
N PRO A 111 0.02 20.58 -5.89
CA PRO A 111 1.10 21.55 -5.76
C PRO A 111 2.06 21.27 -4.61
N ARG A 112 1.68 20.38 -3.69
CA ARG A 112 2.52 19.96 -2.57
C ARG A 112 3.64 19.02 -2.98
N ILE A 113 3.55 18.40 -4.18
CA ILE A 113 4.52 17.41 -4.65
C ILE A 113 5.78 18.11 -5.14
N THR A 114 6.95 17.72 -4.61
CA THR A 114 8.25 18.25 -5.04
C THR A 114 8.65 17.71 -6.43
N LYS A 115 9.69 18.27 -7.06
CA LYS A 115 10.16 17.77 -8.38
C LYS A 115 10.70 16.34 -8.28
N VAL A 116 11.53 16.07 -7.25
CA VAL A 116 11.97 14.71 -6.94
C VAL A 116 10.77 13.83 -6.60
N GLY A 117 9.81 14.38 -5.84
CA GLY A 117 8.55 13.73 -5.49
C GLY A 117 7.77 13.26 -6.71
N LYS A 118 7.62 14.10 -7.75
CA LYS A 118 6.95 13.72 -9.02
C LYS A 118 7.61 12.49 -9.66
N PHE A 119 8.94 12.49 -9.72
CA PHE A 119 9.69 11.37 -10.31
C PHE A 119 9.53 10.08 -9.51
N ILE A 120 9.75 10.12 -8.18
CA ILE A 120 9.69 8.90 -7.36
C ILE A 120 8.27 8.33 -7.25
N ARG A 121 7.22 9.17 -7.30
CA ARG A 121 5.82 8.72 -7.35
C ARG A 121 5.48 8.07 -8.69
N LYS A 122 5.88 8.69 -9.80
CA LYS A 122 5.67 8.12 -11.15
C LYS A 122 6.31 6.74 -11.31
N THR A 123 7.45 6.52 -10.67
CA THR A 123 8.20 5.26 -10.72
C THR A 123 7.90 4.33 -9.54
N SER A 124 6.99 4.70 -8.63
CA SER A 124 6.69 3.98 -7.39
C SER A 124 7.92 3.74 -6.48
N ILE A 125 9.01 4.45 -6.71
CA ILE A 125 10.24 4.38 -5.88
C ILE A 125 9.95 4.90 -4.46
N ASP A 126 9.00 5.83 -4.32
CA ASP A 126 8.58 6.35 -3.00
C ASP A 126 8.05 5.27 -2.07
N GLU A 127 7.58 4.15 -2.58
CA GLU A 127 7.05 3.02 -1.82
C GLU A 127 8.10 1.99 -1.39
N LEU A 128 9.32 2.03 -1.95
CA LEU A 128 10.38 1.06 -1.62
C LEU A 128 10.72 0.97 -0.12
N PRO A 129 10.64 2.03 0.71
CA PRO A 129 10.84 1.90 2.16
C PRO A 129 9.83 0.98 2.85
N GLN A 130 8.69 0.63 2.23
CA GLN A 130 7.76 -0.37 2.76
C GLN A 130 8.39 -1.78 2.84
N LEU A 131 9.50 -2.04 2.13
CA LEU A 131 10.28 -3.27 2.29
C LEU A 131 10.76 -3.46 3.74
N PHE A 132 11.01 -2.38 4.49
CA PHE A 132 11.29 -2.46 5.92
C PHE A 132 10.06 -2.88 6.73
N ASN A 133 8.85 -2.40 6.38
CA ASN A 133 7.61 -2.84 7.03
C ASN A 133 7.35 -4.33 6.78
N ILE A 134 7.68 -4.84 5.57
CA ILE A 134 7.57 -6.25 5.24
C ILE A 134 8.57 -7.06 6.08
N LEU A 135 9.82 -6.63 6.15
CA LEU A 135 10.86 -7.29 6.93
C LEU A 135 10.53 -7.34 8.43
N MET A 136 9.97 -6.26 8.99
CA MET A 136 9.49 -6.20 10.38
C MET A 136 8.22 -7.03 10.62
N GLY A 137 7.46 -7.32 9.56
CA GLY A 137 6.26 -8.17 9.63
C GLY A 137 4.94 -7.42 9.82
N ASP A 138 4.94 -6.11 9.70
CA ASP A 138 3.72 -5.30 9.66
C ASP A 138 2.95 -5.50 8.34
N MET A 139 3.70 -5.71 7.24
CA MET A 139 3.20 -5.94 5.89
C MET A 139 3.68 -7.27 5.32
N SER A 140 3.15 -7.62 4.16
CA SER A 140 3.59 -8.69 3.27
C SER A 140 3.92 -8.11 1.89
N ILE A 141 4.65 -8.84 1.04
CA ILE A 141 4.83 -8.42 -0.35
C ILE A 141 3.47 -8.38 -1.06
N VAL A 142 2.63 -9.40 -0.85
CA VAL A 142 1.31 -9.49 -1.48
C VAL A 142 0.21 -9.46 -0.42
N GLY A 143 -0.78 -8.60 -0.61
CA GLY A 143 -1.93 -8.45 0.29
C GLY A 143 -2.75 -7.20 -0.04
N PRO A 144 -3.91 -6.99 0.58
CA PRO A 144 -4.71 -5.78 0.44
C PRO A 144 -3.90 -4.51 0.72
N ARG A 145 -4.21 -3.42 0.03
CA ARG A 145 -3.56 -2.13 0.30
C ARG A 145 -3.80 -1.70 1.75
N PRO A 146 -2.76 -1.21 2.47
CA PRO A 146 -2.93 -0.69 3.83
C PRO A 146 -3.85 0.54 3.83
N ALA A 147 -5.01 0.45 4.47
CA ALA A 147 -5.96 1.55 4.62
C ALA A 147 -5.50 2.55 5.69
N ILE A 148 -5.87 3.83 5.55
CA ILE A 148 -5.69 4.81 6.63
C ILE A 148 -6.81 4.69 7.67
N PRO A 149 -6.58 5.07 8.94
CA PRO A 149 -7.58 4.95 9.99
C PRO A 149 -8.91 5.66 9.68
N HIS A 150 -8.86 6.78 8.98
CA HIS A 150 -10.06 7.52 8.57
C HIS A 150 -10.92 6.71 7.59
N GLU A 151 -10.31 6.11 6.56
CA GLU A 151 -11.00 5.22 5.61
C GLU A 151 -11.68 4.06 6.34
N VAL A 152 -10.96 3.41 7.27
CA VAL A 152 -11.49 2.27 8.04
C VAL A 152 -12.65 2.68 8.96
N ALA A 153 -12.69 3.92 9.43
CA ALA A 153 -13.81 4.42 10.23
C ALA A 153 -15.12 4.47 9.44
N GLU A 154 -15.03 4.68 8.12
CA GLU A 154 -16.18 4.75 7.20
C GLU A 154 -16.55 3.38 6.60
N TYR A 155 -15.69 2.35 6.76
CA TYR A 155 -15.97 1.02 6.23
C TYR A 155 -17.18 0.37 6.90
N ASP A 156 -18.04 -0.22 6.09
CA ASP A 156 -19.04 -1.18 6.55
C ASP A 156 -18.40 -2.52 6.97
N ASP A 157 -19.21 -3.44 7.49
CA ASP A 157 -18.73 -4.74 7.97
C ASP A 157 -18.17 -5.61 6.84
N TYR A 158 -18.67 -5.47 5.61
CA TYR A 158 -18.18 -6.19 4.43
C TYR A 158 -16.78 -5.70 4.03
N GLN A 159 -16.60 -4.41 3.92
CA GLN A 159 -15.33 -3.75 3.57
C GLN A 159 -14.25 -3.98 4.65
N ARG A 160 -14.66 -4.07 5.95
CA ARG A 160 -13.74 -4.34 7.06
C ARG A 160 -13.05 -5.70 6.96
N GLN A 161 -13.60 -6.65 6.22
CA GLN A 161 -12.99 -7.97 6.02
C GLN A 161 -11.62 -7.90 5.31
N ARG A 162 -11.30 -6.79 4.63
CA ARG A 162 -9.97 -6.52 4.09
C ARG A 162 -8.88 -6.55 5.16
N LEU A 163 -9.23 -6.31 6.42
CA LEU A 163 -8.32 -6.30 7.57
C LEU A 163 -8.09 -7.70 8.19
N LEU A 164 -8.68 -8.77 7.65
CA LEU A 164 -8.48 -10.15 8.13
C LEU A 164 -7.05 -10.65 7.92
N VAL A 165 -6.31 -10.04 7.01
CA VAL A 165 -4.94 -10.44 6.64
C VAL A 165 -3.95 -9.28 6.76
N LYS A 166 -2.64 -9.58 6.69
CA LYS A 166 -1.63 -8.52 6.60
C LYS A 166 -1.78 -7.77 5.28
N PRO A 167 -1.69 -6.42 5.29
CA PRO A 167 -1.66 -5.65 4.07
C PRO A 167 -0.40 -5.92 3.26
N GLY A 168 -0.45 -5.64 1.97
CA GLY A 168 0.62 -5.89 1.02
C GLY A 168 1.20 -4.63 0.39
N LEU A 169 2.39 -4.79 -0.19
CA LEU A 169 3.01 -3.82 -1.09
C LEU A 169 2.32 -3.86 -2.47
N THR A 170 1.84 -5.03 -2.88
CA THR A 170 1.08 -5.26 -4.11
C THR A 170 -0.13 -6.15 -3.88
N CYS A 171 -1.13 -6.06 -4.76
CA CYS A 171 -2.33 -6.88 -4.77
C CYS A 171 -2.94 -6.99 -6.17
N ILE A 172 -4.11 -7.64 -6.30
CA ILE A 172 -4.76 -7.91 -7.60
C ILE A 172 -5.03 -6.61 -8.36
N TRP A 173 -5.72 -5.65 -7.76
CA TRP A 173 -6.12 -4.41 -8.45
C TRP A 173 -4.91 -3.55 -8.88
N GLN A 174 -3.82 -3.55 -8.10
CA GLN A 174 -2.60 -2.81 -8.43
C GLN A 174 -1.91 -3.30 -9.72
N VAL A 175 -2.16 -4.56 -10.11
CA VAL A 175 -1.63 -5.16 -11.34
C VAL A 175 -2.69 -5.36 -12.43
N SER A 176 -3.92 -4.85 -12.23
CA SER A 176 -5.07 -5.06 -13.14
C SER A 176 -5.67 -3.77 -13.70
N GLY A 177 -5.12 -2.59 -13.40
CA GLY A 177 -5.64 -1.33 -13.95
C GLY A 177 -5.52 -0.11 -13.04
N ARG A 178 -4.98 -0.27 -11.84
CA ARG A 178 -4.65 0.83 -10.88
C ARG A 178 -5.68 1.97 -10.80
N ASN A 179 -5.50 3.01 -11.62
CA ASN A 179 -6.24 4.28 -11.53
C ASN A 179 -7.64 4.24 -12.17
N THR A 180 -8.00 3.18 -12.90
CA THR A 180 -9.30 3.05 -13.58
C THR A 180 -10.32 2.26 -12.76
N ILE A 181 -9.92 1.70 -11.62
CA ILE A 181 -10.74 0.83 -10.76
C ILE A 181 -11.38 1.67 -9.68
N GLY A 182 -12.72 1.59 -9.55
CA GLY A 182 -13.49 2.24 -8.48
C GLY A 182 -13.27 1.58 -7.11
N PHE A 183 -13.67 2.27 -6.05
CA PHE A 183 -13.45 1.80 -4.68
C PHE A 183 -14.12 0.45 -4.40
N ASP A 184 -15.37 0.26 -4.82
CA ASP A 184 -16.10 -0.99 -4.57
C ASP A 184 -15.46 -2.18 -5.30
N GLU A 185 -15.10 -2.00 -6.57
CA GLU A 185 -14.40 -3.04 -7.35
C GLU A 185 -13.04 -3.37 -6.74
N TRP A 186 -12.34 -2.38 -6.24
CA TRP A 186 -11.10 -2.57 -5.50
C TRP A 186 -11.31 -3.40 -4.23
N VAL A 187 -12.37 -3.13 -3.45
CA VAL A 187 -12.73 -3.92 -2.26
C VAL A 187 -12.97 -5.37 -2.67
N GLU A 188 -13.78 -5.62 -3.71
CA GLU A 188 -14.05 -6.97 -4.22
C GLU A 188 -12.77 -7.74 -4.58
N MET A 189 -11.84 -7.09 -5.27
CA MET A 189 -10.56 -7.72 -5.63
C MET A 189 -9.69 -8.05 -4.41
N ASP A 190 -9.70 -7.20 -3.38
CA ASP A 190 -8.99 -7.46 -2.12
C ASP A 190 -9.62 -8.63 -1.37
N LEU A 191 -10.95 -8.73 -1.34
CA LEU A 191 -11.68 -9.82 -0.71
C LEU A 191 -11.49 -11.13 -1.50
N GLU A 192 -11.53 -11.08 -2.83
CA GLU A 192 -11.20 -12.23 -3.68
C GLU A 192 -9.79 -12.76 -3.39
N TYR A 193 -8.80 -11.87 -3.24
CA TYR A 193 -7.47 -12.30 -2.83
C TYR A 193 -7.48 -13.02 -1.48
N ILE A 194 -8.16 -12.48 -0.48
CA ILE A 194 -8.22 -13.07 0.87
C ILE A 194 -8.80 -14.48 0.84
N GLU A 195 -9.85 -14.68 0.06
CA GLU A 195 -10.56 -15.95 -0.06
C GLU A 195 -9.81 -16.98 -0.89
N LYS A 196 -9.10 -16.56 -1.95
CA LYS A 196 -8.45 -17.47 -2.91
C LYS A 196 -6.94 -17.58 -2.77
N ARG A 197 -6.29 -16.76 -1.92
CA ARG A 197 -4.83 -16.66 -1.79
C ARG A 197 -4.14 -18.00 -1.58
N ASN A 198 -3.04 -18.17 -2.25
CA ASN A 198 -2.14 -19.32 -2.16
C ASN A 198 -0.75 -18.90 -2.68
N LEU A 199 0.29 -19.73 -2.46
CA LEU A 199 1.66 -19.41 -2.87
C LEU A 199 1.79 -19.11 -4.35
N TRP A 200 1.08 -19.86 -5.21
CA TRP A 200 1.14 -19.65 -6.65
C TRP A 200 0.57 -18.29 -7.06
N MET A 201 -0.54 -17.90 -6.45
CA MET A 201 -1.16 -16.59 -6.65
C MET A 201 -0.22 -15.46 -6.20
N ASP A 202 0.40 -15.59 -5.02
CA ASP A 202 1.37 -14.63 -4.52
C ASP A 202 2.56 -14.48 -5.48
N ILE A 203 3.15 -15.56 -5.91
CA ILE A 203 4.27 -15.55 -6.88
C ILE A 203 3.85 -14.88 -8.19
N LYS A 204 2.67 -15.24 -8.73
CA LYS A 204 2.14 -14.63 -9.96
C LYS A 204 1.95 -13.11 -9.83
N LEU A 205 1.44 -12.65 -8.70
CA LEU A 205 1.25 -11.21 -8.43
C LEU A 205 2.59 -10.48 -8.30
N ILE A 206 3.59 -11.09 -7.65
CA ILE A 206 4.95 -10.53 -7.57
C ILE A 206 5.53 -10.32 -8.97
N PHE A 207 5.48 -11.33 -9.84
CA PHE A 207 5.99 -11.20 -11.21
C PHE A 207 5.21 -10.18 -12.05
N LYS A 208 3.89 -10.14 -11.92
CA LYS A 208 3.06 -9.12 -12.59
C LYS A 208 3.45 -7.71 -12.12
N THR A 209 3.69 -7.52 -10.82
CA THR A 209 4.10 -6.21 -10.27
C THR A 209 5.41 -5.73 -10.89
N VAL A 210 6.39 -6.64 -11.02
CA VAL A 210 7.66 -6.31 -11.69
C VAL A 210 7.40 -5.90 -13.14
N GLY A 211 6.54 -6.62 -13.88
CA GLY A 211 6.16 -6.27 -15.25
C GLY A 211 5.52 -4.88 -15.37
N VAL A 212 4.62 -4.56 -14.45
CA VAL A 212 3.93 -3.25 -14.40
C VAL A 212 4.91 -2.11 -14.08
N LEU A 213 5.89 -2.31 -13.19
CA LEU A 213 6.90 -1.29 -12.87
C LEU A 213 7.79 -0.93 -14.08
N PHE A 214 7.98 -1.83 -15.03
CA PHE A 214 8.82 -1.62 -16.21
C PHE A 214 8.04 -1.33 -17.49
N GLY A 215 6.71 -1.49 -17.53
CA GLY A 215 5.92 -1.42 -18.77
C GLY A 215 4.60 -0.67 -18.71
N ASP A 216 4.22 -0.05 -17.59
CA ASP A 216 2.89 0.55 -17.45
C ASP A 216 2.90 2.06 -17.68
N GLU A 217 2.29 2.49 -18.81
CA GLU A 217 2.04 3.91 -19.09
C GLU A 217 0.94 4.52 -18.19
N THR A 218 0.22 3.72 -17.40
CA THR A 218 -0.89 4.17 -16.53
C THR A 218 -0.43 4.52 -15.11
N ALA A 219 0.85 4.50 -14.82
CA ALA A 219 1.45 4.78 -13.50
C ALA A 219 1.60 6.28 -13.19
N SER A 220 0.75 7.15 -13.72
CA SER A 220 0.78 8.60 -13.46
C SER A 220 -0.46 9.08 -12.76
#